data_1cbe63b45e9f440b2bda93eeeb93df55
#
_entry.id   1cbe63b45e9f440b2bda93eeeb93df55
#
_cell.length_a   1.000
_cell.length_b   1.000
_cell.length_c   1.000
_cell.angle_alpha   90.00
_cell.angle_beta   90.00
_cell.angle_gamma   90.00
#
_symmetry.space_group_name_H-M   'P 1'
#
loop_
_entity.id
_entity.type
_entity.pdbx_description
1 polymer ?
#
loop_
_entity_poly.entity_id
_entity_poly.type
_entity_poly.pdbx_seq_one_letter_code
_entity_poly.pdbx_strand_id
1 'polypeptide(L)'
;EPQPDSEPIIAVEHVFFTYPGQTSPVIDDLSLSIARGETVALMGHNGAGKTTLARLLCALERPDDGSITVAGVPVALARGGRRDTARERRSGAAGTGHVRKPRMASRTQRRALRRHVGYVMQHPERQLFADTVAQDVAYGPRNQGLPEAAVREHVEWALQLLRIGHLADRSPFALSGGQQRLAAIAGVLACRPDVLIMDEPTAGLDARASARIHDLIRTLRAQGVTVLVITHSAAEAAAIGARIITMGQPPHTQSARTGAEGSGPLGTLDPRVKMVTFLVLMFTAFAISNAWQLGLAAALTAGIIAVGRLNPLRLLAAVRLILGMLVVMGLLNLFFARGGDVLAAWGPLTITTGGVQTAALYTLRFALVIVLGAVMMETTTPTALTDAIGSLLSPLRRFGVHTQEIALVLSLALRFLPTLAREAHAVIDAQSARGGDIETGSPAKRLRALTAIVVPVFAGTLRHADNLALALDARCYEEGAHRTHWRRMRVRRRDLLFVTVAMLYLFALMALPMP
;
A
#
# COMPACT_ATOMS: atom_id res chain seq x y z
N GLU A 1 34.90 -13.00 -20.43
CA GLU A 1 33.93 -12.69 -21.52
C GLU A 1 32.82 -13.72 -21.46
N PRO A 2 31.54 -13.32 -21.38
CA PRO A 2 30.43 -14.25 -21.44
C PRO A 2 30.33 -14.81 -22.87
N GLN A 3 30.17 -16.11 -22.99
CA GLN A 3 29.90 -16.78 -24.26
C GLN A 3 28.57 -16.21 -24.84
N PRO A 4 28.54 -15.78 -26.10
CA PRO A 4 27.40 -15.08 -26.70
C PRO A 4 26.14 -15.95 -26.97
N ASP A 5 26.13 -17.25 -26.66
CA ASP A 5 25.07 -18.19 -27.03
C ASP A 5 24.27 -18.81 -25.87
N SER A 6 24.44 -18.31 -24.61
CA SER A 6 23.64 -18.83 -23.51
C SER A 6 22.31 -18.06 -23.37
N GLU A 7 21.18 -18.76 -23.40
CA GLU A 7 19.87 -18.18 -23.10
C GLU A 7 19.95 -17.37 -21.78
N PRO A 8 19.44 -16.12 -21.76
CA PRO A 8 19.48 -15.28 -20.57
C PRO A 8 18.65 -15.92 -19.44
N ILE A 9 19.20 -15.96 -18.22
CA ILE A 9 18.45 -16.45 -17.06
C ILE A 9 17.40 -15.42 -16.61
N ILE A 10 17.63 -14.13 -16.86
CA ILE A 10 16.63 -13.07 -16.69
C ILE A 10 16.48 -12.34 -18.02
N ALA A 11 15.27 -12.30 -18.55
CA ALA A 11 14.90 -11.54 -19.73
C ALA A 11 13.73 -10.61 -19.39
N VAL A 12 13.91 -9.33 -19.66
CA VAL A 12 12.90 -8.27 -19.48
C VAL A 12 12.77 -7.56 -20.82
N GLU A 13 11.57 -7.51 -21.40
CA GLU A 13 11.33 -6.97 -22.72
C GLU A 13 10.19 -5.95 -22.68
N HIS A 14 10.49 -4.71 -23.04
CA HIS A 14 9.52 -3.63 -23.20
C HIS A 14 8.56 -3.49 -22.01
N VAL A 15 9.10 -3.54 -20.77
CA VAL A 15 8.30 -3.51 -19.55
C VAL A 15 7.93 -2.09 -19.17
N PHE A 16 6.62 -1.91 -18.89
CA PHE A 16 6.03 -0.69 -18.36
C PHE A 16 5.37 -0.96 -17.02
N PHE A 17 5.54 -0.05 -16.07
CA PHE A 17 4.89 -0.17 -14.77
C PHE A 17 4.58 1.17 -14.13
N THR A 18 3.33 1.31 -13.63
CA THR A 18 2.84 2.48 -12.90
C THR A 18 2.14 2.01 -11.62
N TYR A 19 2.49 2.57 -10.47
CA TYR A 19 1.78 2.26 -9.22
C TYR A 19 0.34 2.78 -9.26
N PRO A 20 -0.62 2.07 -8.61
CA PRO A 20 -2.00 2.56 -8.49
C PRO A 20 -2.06 3.96 -7.87
N GLY A 21 -2.75 4.88 -8.55
CA GLY A 21 -2.87 6.28 -8.11
C GLY A 21 -1.77 7.23 -8.61
N GLN A 22 -0.73 6.74 -9.28
CA GLN A 22 0.26 7.57 -9.98
C GLN A 22 -0.13 7.78 -11.43
N THR A 23 0.24 8.94 -11.98
CA THR A 23 -0.02 9.31 -13.39
C THR A 23 1.19 9.09 -14.28
N SER A 24 2.40 9.02 -13.70
CA SER A 24 3.66 8.80 -14.41
C SER A 24 4.16 7.37 -14.19
N PRO A 25 4.69 6.72 -15.23
CA PRO A 25 5.29 5.40 -15.10
C PRO A 25 6.55 5.48 -14.22
N VAL A 26 6.76 4.45 -13.39
CA VAL A 26 8.01 4.25 -12.63
C VAL A 26 9.02 3.49 -13.48
N ILE A 27 8.55 2.59 -14.32
CA ILE A 27 9.34 1.90 -15.34
C ILE A 27 8.69 2.20 -16.69
N ASP A 28 9.50 2.71 -17.63
CA ASP A 28 9.06 3.14 -18.96
C ASP A 28 9.94 2.49 -20.01
N ASP A 29 9.40 1.51 -20.75
CA ASP A 29 10.05 0.78 -21.84
C ASP A 29 11.41 0.15 -21.46
N LEU A 30 11.45 -0.55 -20.32
CA LEU A 30 12.66 -1.19 -19.86
C LEU A 30 12.87 -2.54 -20.54
N SER A 31 14.06 -2.70 -21.16
CA SER A 31 14.52 -3.98 -21.68
C SER A 31 15.94 -4.26 -21.15
N LEU A 32 16.15 -5.45 -20.60
CA LEU A 32 17.47 -5.92 -20.13
C LEU A 32 17.55 -7.44 -20.14
N SER A 33 18.77 -7.94 -20.23
CA SER A 33 19.06 -9.37 -20.13
C SER A 33 20.26 -9.61 -19.20
N ILE A 34 20.20 -10.71 -18.44
CA ILE A 34 21.28 -11.15 -17.54
C ILE A 34 21.54 -12.62 -17.84
N ALA A 35 22.83 -12.93 -18.07
CA ALA A 35 23.26 -14.30 -18.35
C ALA A 35 23.34 -15.13 -17.05
N ARG A 36 23.29 -16.46 -17.19
CA ARG A 36 23.45 -17.39 -16.06
C ARG A 36 24.84 -17.24 -15.43
N GLY A 37 24.92 -17.20 -14.09
CA GLY A 37 26.16 -17.05 -13.32
C GLY A 37 26.75 -15.63 -13.36
N GLU A 38 26.06 -14.69 -13.99
CA GLU A 38 26.50 -13.30 -14.05
C GLU A 38 26.22 -12.56 -12.73
N THR A 39 27.11 -11.66 -12.33
CA THR A 39 26.87 -10.71 -11.25
C THR A 39 26.63 -9.32 -11.86
N VAL A 40 25.46 -8.76 -11.58
CA VAL A 40 25.02 -7.45 -12.10
C VAL A 40 24.73 -6.50 -10.97
N ALA A 41 25.23 -5.27 -11.06
CA ALA A 41 24.89 -4.16 -10.19
C ALA A 41 23.89 -3.24 -10.90
N LEU A 42 22.68 -3.16 -10.37
CA LEU A 42 21.64 -2.25 -10.85
C LEU A 42 21.77 -0.92 -10.13
N MET A 43 22.19 0.10 -10.85
CA MET A 43 22.43 1.45 -10.32
C MET A 43 21.40 2.45 -10.86
N GLY A 44 21.32 3.62 -10.24
CA GLY A 44 20.44 4.71 -10.65
C GLY A 44 20.01 5.58 -9.47
N HIS A 45 19.40 6.72 -9.75
CA HIS A 45 18.90 7.65 -8.72
C HIS A 45 17.81 7.03 -7.85
N ASN A 46 17.58 7.64 -6.68
CA ASN A 46 16.42 7.27 -5.85
C ASN A 46 15.13 7.54 -6.64
N GLY A 47 14.23 6.55 -6.66
CA GLY A 47 13.01 6.62 -7.46
C GLY A 47 13.14 6.15 -8.92
N ALA A 48 14.33 5.72 -9.38
CA ALA A 48 14.53 5.18 -10.73
C ALA A 48 13.83 3.82 -11.01
N GLY A 49 13.15 3.25 -10.02
CA GLY A 49 12.41 2.00 -10.20
C GLY A 49 13.21 0.72 -9.91
N LYS A 50 14.41 0.81 -9.31
CA LYS A 50 15.26 -0.37 -9.03
C LYS A 50 14.58 -1.43 -8.18
N THR A 51 14.08 -1.05 -7.01
CA THR A 51 13.31 -1.96 -6.12
C THR A 51 12.02 -2.43 -6.79
N THR A 52 11.39 -1.58 -7.61
CA THR A 52 10.21 -1.96 -8.40
C THR A 52 10.53 -3.06 -9.39
N LEU A 53 11.66 -2.96 -10.09
CA LEU A 53 12.13 -4.03 -10.98
C LEU A 53 12.38 -5.33 -10.22
N ALA A 54 13.06 -5.29 -9.06
CA ALA A 54 13.25 -6.46 -8.21
C ALA A 54 11.92 -7.13 -7.84
N ARG A 55 10.91 -6.35 -7.46
CA ARG A 55 9.57 -6.84 -7.13
C ARG A 55 8.86 -7.47 -8.33
N LEU A 56 9.02 -6.88 -9.52
CA LEU A 56 8.51 -7.45 -10.77
C LEU A 56 9.16 -8.80 -11.10
N LEU A 57 10.50 -8.90 -10.98
CA LEU A 57 11.25 -10.15 -11.21
C LEU A 57 10.83 -11.27 -10.25
N CYS A 58 10.44 -10.93 -9.01
CA CYS A 58 9.93 -11.86 -8.00
C CYS A 58 8.42 -12.17 -8.12
N ALA A 59 7.73 -11.67 -9.15
CA ALA A 59 6.28 -11.76 -9.30
C ALA A 59 5.47 -11.21 -8.11
N LEU A 60 6.02 -10.23 -7.38
CA LEU A 60 5.36 -9.52 -6.30
C LEU A 60 4.49 -8.36 -6.83
N GLU A 61 4.86 -7.80 -7.99
CA GLU A 61 4.09 -6.79 -8.72
C GLU A 61 3.72 -7.29 -10.12
N ARG A 62 2.76 -6.61 -10.75
CA ARG A 62 2.29 -6.94 -12.09
C ARG A 62 2.60 -5.80 -13.05
N PRO A 63 3.40 -6.00 -14.11
CA PRO A 63 3.66 -4.97 -15.09
C PRO A 63 2.37 -4.55 -15.82
N ASP A 64 2.34 -3.31 -16.31
CA ASP A 64 1.25 -2.81 -17.12
C ASP A 64 1.35 -3.32 -18.55
N ASP A 65 2.59 -3.48 -19.08
CA ASP A 65 2.88 -4.05 -20.39
C ASP A 65 4.28 -4.67 -20.44
N GLY A 66 4.58 -5.46 -21.48
CA GLY A 66 5.85 -6.14 -21.66
C GLY A 66 5.88 -7.58 -21.19
N SER A 67 7.05 -8.22 -21.32
CA SER A 67 7.28 -9.58 -20.88
C SER A 67 8.46 -9.69 -19.92
N ILE A 68 8.35 -10.62 -18.97
CA ILE A 68 9.40 -10.94 -17.99
C ILE A 68 9.51 -12.44 -17.86
N THR A 69 10.73 -12.97 -18.06
CA THR A 69 11.05 -14.38 -17.83
C THR A 69 12.25 -14.46 -16.88
N VAL A 70 12.17 -15.33 -15.87
CA VAL A 70 13.25 -15.56 -14.91
C VAL A 70 13.43 -17.05 -14.72
N ALA A 71 14.65 -17.55 -14.88
CA ALA A 71 15.02 -18.96 -14.81
C ALA A 71 14.11 -19.87 -15.68
N GLY A 72 13.78 -19.42 -16.88
CA GLY A 72 12.86 -20.11 -17.79
C GLY A 72 11.38 -20.08 -17.38
N VAL A 73 11.05 -19.47 -16.23
CA VAL A 73 9.68 -19.34 -15.76
C VAL A 73 9.10 -17.98 -16.21
N PRO A 74 8.00 -17.96 -16.98
CA PRO A 74 7.37 -16.70 -17.36
C PRO A 74 6.69 -16.06 -16.14
N VAL A 75 7.16 -14.87 -15.75
CA VAL A 75 6.60 -14.05 -14.68
C VAL A 75 5.43 -13.23 -15.20
N ALA A 76 5.60 -12.63 -16.37
CA ALA A 76 4.57 -11.92 -17.11
C ALA A 76 4.79 -12.14 -18.60
N LEU A 77 3.71 -12.40 -19.33
CA LEU A 77 3.73 -12.58 -20.77
C LEU A 77 2.86 -11.50 -21.43
N ALA A 78 3.43 -10.77 -22.38
CA ALA A 78 2.65 -9.88 -23.24
C ALA A 78 1.55 -10.70 -23.95
N ARG A 79 0.31 -10.24 -23.89
CA ARG A 79 -0.77 -10.87 -24.67
C ARG A 79 -0.57 -10.44 -26.12
N GLY A 80 -0.21 -11.41 -26.97
CA GLY A 80 0.00 -11.20 -28.40
C GLY A 80 -1.13 -10.39 -29.04
N GLY A 81 -0.82 -9.17 -29.41
CA GLY A 81 -1.70 -8.21 -30.03
C GLY A 81 -0.91 -6.95 -30.36
N ARG A 82 -0.35 -6.91 -31.57
CA ARG A 82 0.22 -5.77 -32.30
C ARG A 82 1.34 -4.96 -31.63
N ARG A 83 2.50 -5.01 -32.28
CA ARG A 83 3.72 -4.21 -32.07
C ARG A 83 3.55 -2.67 -32.26
N ASP A 84 2.34 -2.15 -32.45
CA ASP A 84 2.10 -0.74 -32.82
C ASP A 84 1.78 0.20 -31.65
N THR A 85 1.60 -0.33 -30.43
CA THR A 85 1.11 0.47 -29.28
C THR A 85 2.13 1.46 -28.70
N ALA A 86 3.43 1.23 -28.88
CA ALA A 86 4.47 2.16 -28.40
C ALA A 86 4.52 3.45 -29.23
N ARG A 87 4.14 3.39 -30.50
CA ARG A 87 4.12 4.55 -31.41
C ARG A 87 2.87 5.41 -31.22
N GLU A 88 1.73 4.78 -30.90
CA GLU A 88 0.46 5.48 -30.67
C GLU A 88 0.45 6.23 -29.33
N ARG A 89 1.11 5.71 -28.27
CA ARG A 89 1.23 6.42 -26.97
C ARG A 89 2.08 7.68 -27.04
N ARG A 90 3.06 7.76 -27.94
CA ARG A 90 3.89 8.97 -28.16
C ARG A 90 3.15 10.08 -28.90
N SER A 91 2.07 9.77 -29.60
CA SER A 91 1.30 10.75 -30.41
C SER A 91 0.17 11.45 -29.65
N GLY A 92 -0.04 11.20 -28.36
CA GLY A 92 -1.05 11.91 -27.55
C GLY A 92 -2.51 11.65 -27.94
N ALA A 93 -2.78 10.72 -28.83
CA ALA A 93 -4.15 10.36 -29.22
C ALA A 93 -4.79 9.53 -28.09
N ALA A 94 -5.71 10.14 -27.34
CA ALA A 94 -6.53 9.50 -26.31
C ALA A 94 -7.52 8.50 -26.94
N GLY A 95 -7.00 7.38 -27.42
CA GLY A 95 -7.82 6.24 -27.83
C GLY A 95 -8.18 5.43 -26.59
N THR A 96 -9.46 5.31 -26.29
CA THR A 96 -10.05 4.48 -25.20
C THR A 96 -9.93 2.97 -25.47
N GLY A 97 -8.83 2.52 -26.06
CA GLY A 97 -8.49 1.11 -26.20
C GLY A 97 -8.09 0.56 -24.83
N HIS A 98 -8.89 -0.32 -24.24
CA HIS A 98 -8.54 -1.09 -23.04
C HIS A 98 -7.27 -1.90 -23.34
N VAL A 99 -6.09 -1.38 -22.96
CA VAL A 99 -4.84 -2.14 -22.99
C VAL A 99 -5.01 -3.30 -22.02
N ARG A 100 -5.11 -4.51 -22.54
CA ARG A 100 -5.25 -5.70 -21.72
C ARG A 100 -3.91 -5.97 -21.05
N LYS A 101 -3.85 -5.83 -19.72
CA LYS A 101 -2.64 -6.12 -18.93
C LYS A 101 -2.06 -7.50 -19.25
N PRO A 102 -0.72 -7.66 -19.23
CA PRO A 102 -0.04 -8.92 -19.46
C PRO A 102 -0.60 -10.04 -18.60
N ARG A 103 -0.52 -11.28 -19.09
CA ARG A 103 -0.92 -12.44 -18.29
C ARG A 103 0.15 -12.72 -17.24
N MET A 104 -0.20 -12.59 -15.96
CA MET A 104 0.67 -12.97 -14.86
C MET A 104 0.87 -14.47 -14.78
N ALA A 105 2.03 -14.87 -14.24
CA ALA A 105 2.32 -16.24 -13.83
C ALA A 105 1.15 -16.84 -13.05
N SER A 106 0.76 -18.06 -13.42
CA SER A 106 -0.20 -18.86 -12.67
C SER A 106 0.34 -19.14 -11.25
N ARG A 107 -0.52 -19.61 -10.35
CA ARG A 107 -0.08 -20.00 -8.99
C ARG A 107 1.02 -21.07 -9.04
N THR A 108 0.92 -22.01 -9.94
CA THR A 108 1.94 -23.07 -10.16
C THR A 108 3.27 -22.48 -10.62
N GLN A 109 3.24 -21.56 -11.58
CA GLN A 109 4.44 -20.87 -12.10
C GLN A 109 5.09 -19.98 -11.02
N ARG A 110 4.30 -19.24 -10.23
CA ARG A 110 4.84 -18.47 -9.09
C ARG A 110 5.50 -19.37 -8.04
N ARG A 111 4.95 -20.56 -7.80
CA ARG A 111 5.57 -21.54 -6.89
C ARG A 111 6.87 -22.11 -7.48
N ALA A 112 6.92 -22.35 -8.78
CA ALA A 112 8.16 -22.73 -9.46
C ALA A 112 9.20 -21.61 -9.39
N LEU A 113 8.81 -20.36 -9.69
CA LEU A 113 9.69 -19.19 -9.62
C LEU A 113 10.36 -19.04 -8.25
N ARG A 114 9.61 -19.22 -7.16
CA ARG A 114 10.13 -19.12 -5.77
C ARG A 114 11.16 -20.18 -5.40
N ARG A 115 11.32 -21.24 -6.20
CA ARG A 115 12.40 -22.23 -6.04
C ARG A 115 13.70 -21.77 -6.67
N HIS A 116 13.59 -20.92 -7.69
CA HIS A 116 14.72 -20.44 -8.49
C HIS A 116 15.19 -19.03 -8.10
N VAL A 117 14.30 -18.21 -7.51
CA VAL A 117 14.60 -16.81 -7.20
C VAL A 117 14.58 -16.59 -5.70
N GLY A 118 15.69 -16.10 -5.15
CA GLY A 118 15.80 -15.58 -3.79
C GLY A 118 15.80 -14.04 -3.81
N TYR A 119 15.05 -13.44 -2.90
CA TYR A 119 14.99 -11.98 -2.76
C TYR A 119 15.37 -11.54 -1.34
N VAL A 120 16.45 -10.79 -1.24
CA VAL A 120 16.91 -10.12 -0.02
C VAL A 120 16.50 -8.66 -0.12
N MET A 121 15.49 -8.27 0.64
CA MET A 121 14.97 -6.90 0.68
C MET A 121 15.92 -5.93 1.40
N GLN A 122 15.71 -4.62 1.27
CA GLN A 122 16.55 -3.56 1.84
C GLN A 122 16.75 -3.66 3.36
N HIS A 123 15.73 -4.13 4.11
CA HIS A 123 15.79 -4.36 5.56
C HIS A 123 15.42 -5.82 5.87
N PRO A 124 16.28 -6.80 5.52
CA PRO A 124 15.92 -8.20 5.62
C PRO A 124 15.73 -8.68 7.07
N GLU A 125 16.34 -8.00 8.04
CA GLU A 125 16.18 -8.27 9.47
C GLU A 125 14.74 -8.10 9.97
N ARG A 126 13.92 -7.32 9.26
CA ARG A 126 12.51 -7.08 9.62
C ARG A 126 11.58 -8.27 9.32
N GLN A 127 12.06 -9.27 8.59
CA GLN A 127 11.27 -10.46 8.25
C GLN A 127 11.45 -11.63 9.23
N LEU A 128 12.35 -11.51 10.21
CA LEU A 128 12.62 -12.55 11.20
C LEU A 128 11.43 -12.69 12.17
N PHE A 129 11.00 -13.94 12.43
CA PHE A 129 9.78 -14.19 13.22
C PHE A 129 9.83 -15.43 14.10
N ALA A 130 10.78 -16.35 13.87
CA ALA A 130 10.84 -17.61 14.61
C ALA A 130 11.53 -17.47 15.96
N ASP A 131 11.39 -18.47 16.83
CA ASP A 131 11.99 -18.49 18.15
C ASP A 131 13.52 -18.62 18.08
N THR A 132 14.04 -19.37 17.09
CA THR A 132 15.47 -19.54 16.85
C THR A 132 15.85 -19.22 15.41
N VAL A 133 17.13 -18.86 15.21
CA VAL A 133 17.70 -18.60 13.88
C VAL A 133 17.54 -19.82 12.97
N ALA A 134 17.83 -21.02 13.49
CA ALA A 134 17.70 -22.25 12.71
C ALA A 134 16.27 -22.48 12.22
N GLN A 135 15.27 -22.22 13.07
CA GLN A 135 13.86 -22.33 12.69
C GLN A 135 13.45 -21.31 11.64
N ASP A 136 13.95 -20.06 11.73
CA ASP A 136 13.68 -19.02 10.75
C ASP A 136 14.29 -19.38 9.39
N VAL A 137 15.54 -19.82 9.37
CA VAL A 137 16.24 -20.26 8.17
C VAL A 137 15.57 -21.48 7.53
N ALA A 138 15.03 -22.41 8.32
CA ALA A 138 14.31 -23.60 7.85
C ALA A 138 12.96 -23.29 7.19
N TYR A 139 12.42 -22.09 7.38
CA TYR A 139 11.07 -21.73 6.89
C TYR A 139 10.93 -21.84 5.37
N GLY A 140 11.88 -21.30 4.62
CA GLY A 140 11.89 -21.37 3.15
C GLY A 140 11.95 -22.81 2.61
N PRO A 141 12.95 -23.61 2.98
CA PRO A 141 13.07 -25.02 2.57
C PRO A 141 11.83 -25.86 2.92
N ARG A 142 11.23 -25.66 4.09
CA ARG A 142 9.98 -26.34 4.44
C ARG A 142 8.81 -25.95 3.54
N ASN A 143 8.72 -24.66 3.15
CA ASN A 143 7.69 -24.19 2.23
C ASN A 143 7.90 -24.73 0.80
N GLN A 144 9.15 -25.03 0.42
CA GLN A 144 9.46 -25.75 -0.83
C GLN A 144 9.01 -27.21 -0.80
N GLY A 145 8.71 -27.75 0.38
CA GLY A 145 8.25 -29.14 0.57
C GLY A 145 9.38 -30.13 0.66
N LEU A 146 10.58 -29.71 1.07
CA LEU A 146 11.72 -30.59 1.28
C LEU A 146 11.52 -31.50 2.50
N PRO A 147 12.05 -32.72 2.50
CA PRO A 147 12.06 -33.57 3.69
C PRO A 147 12.96 -32.99 4.79
N GLU A 148 12.65 -33.23 6.06
CA GLU A 148 13.35 -32.59 7.20
C GLU A 148 14.87 -32.84 7.22
N ALA A 149 15.35 -33.97 6.66
CA ALA A 149 16.78 -34.22 6.54
C ALA A 149 17.44 -33.21 5.57
N ALA A 150 16.84 -32.96 4.41
CA ALA A 150 17.32 -31.97 3.45
C ALA A 150 17.16 -30.54 3.98
N VAL A 151 16.07 -30.26 4.72
CA VAL A 151 15.91 -28.96 5.41
C VAL A 151 17.08 -28.68 6.34
N ARG A 152 17.48 -29.65 7.16
CA ARG A 152 18.63 -29.50 8.06
C ARG A 152 19.93 -29.25 7.31
N GLU A 153 20.19 -30.02 6.26
CA GLU A 153 21.37 -29.82 5.40
C GLU A 153 21.42 -28.40 4.81
N HIS A 154 20.30 -27.92 4.28
CA HIS A 154 20.22 -26.58 3.70
C HIS A 154 20.42 -25.48 4.76
N VAL A 155 19.87 -25.66 5.96
CA VAL A 155 20.06 -24.73 7.10
C VAL A 155 21.52 -24.68 7.51
N GLU A 156 22.14 -25.85 7.74
CA GLU A 156 23.55 -25.93 8.13
C GLU A 156 24.45 -25.31 7.08
N TRP A 157 24.26 -25.62 5.79
CA TRP A 157 24.99 -25.02 4.69
C TRP A 157 24.89 -23.49 4.70
N ALA A 158 23.68 -22.94 4.82
CA ALA A 158 23.47 -21.50 4.80
C ALA A 158 24.10 -20.78 6.01
N LEU A 159 23.98 -21.38 7.20
CA LEU A 159 24.59 -20.86 8.43
C LEU A 159 26.12 -20.92 8.40
N GLN A 160 26.71 -21.98 7.84
CA GLN A 160 28.14 -22.13 7.65
C GLN A 160 28.68 -21.14 6.63
N LEU A 161 28.00 -20.98 5.48
CA LEU A 161 28.38 -20.02 4.44
C LEU A 161 28.53 -18.59 4.99
N LEU A 162 27.63 -18.19 5.89
CA LEU A 162 27.62 -16.88 6.55
C LEU A 162 28.42 -16.83 7.86
N ARG A 163 29.00 -17.96 8.29
CA ARG A 163 29.77 -18.11 9.54
C ARG A 163 28.96 -17.74 10.80
N ILE A 164 27.67 -18.05 10.81
CA ILE A 164 26.76 -17.77 11.93
C ILE A 164 26.18 -19.06 12.56
N GLY A 165 26.78 -20.22 12.34
CA GLY A 165 26.33 -21.50 12.91
C GLY A 165 26.20 -21.48 14.43
N HIS A 166 27.10 -20.73 15.13
CA HIS A 166 27.05 -20.54 16.57
C HIS A 166 25.84 -19.75 17.09
N LEU A 167 25.04 -19.16 16.21
CA LEU A 167 23.81 -18.44 16.53
C LEU A 167 22.54 -19.24 16.26
N ALA A 168 22.67 -20.48 15.77
CA ALA A 168 21.55 -21.32 15.30
C ALA A 168 20.40 -21.44 16.32
N ASP A 169 20.74 -21.65 17.60
CA ASP A 169 19.78 -21.86 18.68
C ASP A 169 19.38 -20.56 19.41
N ARG A 170 19.96 -19.43 19.01
CA ARG A 170 19.62 -18.13 19.60
C ARG A 170 18.36 -17.56 18.98
N SER A 171 17.63 -16.79 19.80
CA SER A 171 16.51 -16.00 19.32
C SER A 171 17.01 -14.91 18.36
N PRO A 172 16.42 -14.76 17.15
CA PRO A 172 16.75 -13.67 16.24
C PRO A 172 16.64 -12.29 16.88
N PHE A 173 15.71 -12.12 17.80
CA PHE A 173 15.46 -10.84 18.48
C PHE A 173 16.53 -10.47 19.52
N ALA A 174 17.34 -11.43 19.97
CA ALA A 174 18.45 -11.21 20.89
C ALA A 174 19.79 -10.94 20.17
N LEU A 175 19.79 -10.86 18.85
CA LEU A 175 20.98 -10.64 18.03
C LEU A 175 21.21 -9.14 17.75
N SER A 176 22.48 -8.77 17.50
CA SER A 176 22.79 -7.45 16.96
C SER A 176 22.19 -7.26 15.55
N GLY A 177 21.94 -6.01 15.12
CA GLY A 177 21.34 -5.73 13.81
C GLY A 177 22.10 -6.37 12.64
N GLY A 178 23.43 -6.37 12.67
CA GLY A 178 24.25 -7.05 11.68
C GLY A 178 24.09 -8.57 11.67
N GLN A 179 23.98 -9.19 12.86
CA GLN A 179 23.73 -10.63 13.00
C GLN A 179 22.31 -10.99 12.54
N GLN A 180 21.30 -10.17 12.87
CA GLN A 180 19.93 -10.32 12.37
C GLN A 180 19.89 -10.30 10.84
N ARG A 181 20.61 -9.36 10.23
CA ARG A 181 20.70 -9.26 8.77
C ARG A 181 21.32 -10.50 8.14
N LEU A 182 22.41 -11.02 8.69
CA LEU A 182 23.03 -12.27 8.22
C LEU A 182 22.07 -13.46 8.40
N ALA A 183 21.35 -13.57 9.51
CA ALA A 183 20.34 -14.61 9.73
C ALA A 183 19.20 -14.54 8.70
N ALA A 184 18.73 -13.34 8.38
CA ALA A 184 17.71 -13.14 7.35
C ALA A 184 18.20 -13.52 5.94
N ILE A 185 19.45 -13.17 5.59
CA ILE A 185 20.09 -13.59 4.34
C ILE A 185 20.23 -15.12 4.29
N ALA A 186 20.63 -15.76 5.41
CA ALA A 186 20.69 -17.23 5.51
C ALA A 186 19.35 -17.88 5.16
N GLY A 187 18.25 -17.31 5.64
CA GLY A 187 16.89 -17.79 5.34
C GLY A 187 16.50 -17.74 3.87
N VAL A 188 17.07 -16.81 3.09
CA VAL A 188 16.90 -16.77 1.63
C VAL A 188 17.81 -17.77 0.95
N LEU A 189 19.08 -17.84 1.35
CA LEU A 189 20.09 -18.72 0.78
C LEU A 189 19.78 -20.20 1.01
N ALA A 190 19.19 -20.57 2.14
CA ALA A 190 18.78 -21.93 2.45
C ALA A 190 17.79 -22.51 1.41
N CYS A 191 17.12 -21.67 0.63
CA CYS A 191 16.31 -22.10 -0.51
C CYS A 191 17.13 -22.54 -1.72
N ARG A 192 18.45 -22.34 -1.75
CA ARG A 192 19.39 -22.61 -2.86
C ARG A 192 18.90 -22.03 -4.20
N PRO A 193 18.70 -20.71 -4.29
CA PRO A 193 18.19 -20.08 -5.51
C PRO A 193 19.22 -20.08 -6.64
N ASP A 194 18.77 -20.19 -7.89
CA ASP A 194 19.60 -19.98 -9.09
C ASP A 194 19.89 -18.50 -9.36
N VAL A 195 18.94 -17.63 -8.95
CA VAL A 195 19.00 -16.18 -9.07
C VAL A 195 18.82 -15.56 -7.69
N LEU A 196 19.78 -14.78 -7.25
CA LEU A 196 19.70 -14.02 -5.99
C LEU A 196 19.60 -12.53 -6.30
N ILE A 197 18.52 -11.89 -5.85
CA ILE A 197 18.31 -10.45 -5.94
C ILE A 197 18.53 -9.85 -4.55
N MET A 198 19.41 -8.87 -4.43
CA MET A 198 19.75 -8.20 -3.17
C MET A 198 19.54 -6.70 -3.29
N ASP A 199 18.68 -6.14 -2.46
CA ASP A 199 18.36 -4.70 -2.45
C ASP A 199 19.15 -4.01 -1.33
N GLU A 200 20.15 -3.21 -1.68
CA GLU A 200 21.07 -2.49 -0.80
C GLU A 200 21.66 -3.37 0.34
N PRO A 201 22.32 -4.49 0.03
CA PRO A 201 22.70 -5.49 1.03
C PRO A 201 23.69 -4.99 2.08
N THR A 202 24.49 -3.97 1.77
CA THR A 202 25.51 -3.41 2.67
C THR A 202 25.10 -2.11 3.35
N ALA A 203 23.91 -1.56 3.05
CA ALA A 203 23.46 -0.30 3.61
C ALA A 203 23.38 -0.36 5.16
N GLY A 204 24.05 0.59 5.83
CA GLY A 204 24.06 0.66 7.30
C GLY A 204 24.94 -0.37 8.00
N LEU A 205 25.75 -1.14 7.26
CA LEU A 205 26.74 -2.06 7.81
C LEU A 205 28.11 -1.38 7.99
N ASP A 206 28.85 -1.85 8.97
CA ASP A 206 30.27 -1.50 9.10
C ASP A 206 31.13 -2.13 7.99
N ALA A 207 32.39 -1.69 7.86
CA ALA A 207 33.30 -2.17 6.82
C ALA A 207 33.53 -3.69 6.88
N ARG A 208 33.55 -4.29 8.08
CA ARG A 208 33.78 -5.74 8.25
C ARG A 208 32.56 -6.55 7.82
N ALA A 209 31.36 -6.11 8.19
CA ALA A 209 30.13 -6.75 7.77
C ALA A 209 29.90 -6.60 6.26
N SER A 210 30.19 -5.43 5.69
CA SER A 210 30.14 -5.19 4.24
C SER A 210 31.10 -6.11 3.48
N ALA A 211 32.34 -6.27 3.95
CA ALA A 211 33.32 -7.18 3.34
C ALA A 211 32.81 -8.64 3.34
N ARG A 212 32.14 -9.09 4.40
CA ARG A 212 31.54 -10.44 4.46
C ARG A 212 30.45 -10.64 3.40
N ILE A 213 29.63 -9.61 3.16
CA ILE A 213 28.60 -9.67 2.10
C ILE A 213 29.27 -9.71 0.72
N HIS A 214 30.31 -8.92 0.48
CA HIS A 214 31.07 -8.98 -0.78
C HIS A 214 31.70 -10.36 -1.01
N ASP A 215 32.31 -10.95 0.03
CA ASP A 215 32.89 -12.31 -0.05
C ASP A 215 31.80 -13.37 -0.31
N LEU A 216 30.63 -13.22 0.32
CA LEU A 216 29.48 -14.06 0.05
C LEU A 216 29.09 -14.01 -1.43
N ILE A 217 28.93 -12.81 -1.99
CA ILE A 217 28.53 -12.63 -3.40
C ILE A 217 29.56 -13.25 -4.33
N ARG A 218 30.85 -13.09 -4.06
CA ARG A 218 31.92 -13.74 -4.85
C ARG A 218 31.85 -15.26 -4.76
N THR A 219 31.60 -15.81 -3.57
CA THR A 219 31.45 -17.25 -3.35
C THR A 219 30.26 -17.81 -4.12
N LEU A 220 29.11 -17.15 -4.07
CA LEU A 220 27.90 -17.54 -4.79
C LEU A 220 28.10 -17.49 -6.30
N ARG A 221 28.79 -16.46 -6.81
CA ARG A 221 29.18 -16.37 -8.22
C ARG A 221 30.05 -17.54 -8.64
N ALA A 222 31.06 -17.90 -7.83
CA ALA A 222 31.92 -19.05 -8.10
C ALA A 222 31.17 -20.38 -8.11
N GLN A 223 30.02 -20.46 -7.42
CA GLN A 223 29.10 -21.60 -7.43
C GLN A 223 28.09 -21.54 -8.61
N GLY A 224 28.17 -20.57 -9.50
CA GLY A 224 27.29 -20.43 -10.66
C GLY A 224 25.94 -19.75 -10.38
N VAL A 225 25.73 -19.18 -9.18
CA VAL A 225 24.53 -18.42 -8.84
C VAL A 225 24.56 -17.07 -9.55
N THR A 226 23.47 -16.70 -10.20
CA THR A 226 23.32 -15.36 -10.80
C THR A 226 22.92 -14.38 -9.72
N VAL A 227 23.66 -13.27 -9.60
CA VAL A 227 23.41 -12.28 -8.53
C VAL A 227 23.08 -10.91 -9.11
N LEU A 228 21.92 -10.37 -8.77
CA LEU A 228 21.52 -9.00 -9.07
C LEU A 228 21.55 -8.17 -7.79
N VAL A 229 22.50 -7.24 -7.71
CA VAL A 229 22.64 -6.34 -6.57
C VAL A 229 22.11 -4.95 -6.94
N ILE A 230 21.15 -4.45 -6.20
CA ILE A 230 20.73 -3.06 -6.30
C ILE A 230 21.59 -2.25 -5.35
N THR A 231 22.32 -1.28 -5.89
CA THR A 231 23.16 -0.40 -5.09
C THR A 231 23.28 0.99 -5.73
N HIS A 232 23.62 1.97 -4.91
CA HIS A 232 24.01 3.32 -5.35
C HIS A 232 25.53 3.55 -5.27
N SER A 233 26.29 2.55 -4.80
CA SER A 233 27.75 2.62 -4.62
C SER A 233 28.50 1.96 -5.77
N ALA A 234 29.19 2.76 -6.59
CA ALA A 234 30.10 2.25 -7.62
C ALA A 234 31.27 1.45 -7.02
N ALA A 235 31.71 1.81 -5.81
CA ALA A 235 32.76 1.07 -5.09
C ALA A 235 32.29 -0.34 -4.72
N GLU A 236 31.03 -0.51 -4.31
CA GLU A 236 30.44 -1.82 -4.04
C GLU A 236 30.35 -2.67 -5.31
N ALA A 237 29.85 -2.10 -6.41
CA ALA A 237 29.77 -2.79 -7.70
C ALA A 237 31.16 -3.28 -8.17
N ALA A 238 32.20 -2.44 -8.03
CA ALA A 238 33.60 -2.81 -8.34
C ALA A 238 34.11 -3.90 -7.39
N ALA A 239 33.83 -3.79 -6.08
CA ALA A 239 34.27 -4.76 -5.07
C ALA A 239 33.75 -6.18 -5.33
N ILE A 240 32.55 -6.31 -5.86
CA ILE A 240 31.94 -7.61 -6.22
C ILE A 240 32.19 -8.04 -7.67
N GLY A 241 32.87 -7.20 -8.46
CA GLY A 241 33.15 -7.47 -9.89
C GLY A 241 31.89 -7.57 -10.75
N ALA A 242 30.89 -6.73 -10.48
CA ALA A 242 29.62 -6.74 -11.16
C ALA A 242 29.63 -5.92 -12.46
N ARG A 243 28.91 -6.39 -13.49
CA ARG A 243 28.53 -5.56 -14.63
C ARG A 243 27.50 -4.52 -14.18
N ILE A 244 27.75 -3.26 -14.47
CA ILE A 244 26.84 -2.18 -14.07
C ILE A 244 25.76 -1.99 -15.13
N ILE A 245 24.51 -2.01 -14.70
CA ILE A 245 23.35 -1.56 -15.47
C ILE A 245 22.80 -0.32 -14.80
N THR A 246 22.71 0.80 -15.52
CA THR A 246 22.17 2.05 -14.98
C THR A 246 20.73 2.25 -15.44
N MET A 247 19.82 2.34 -14.48
CA MET A 247 18.45 2.75 -14.78
C MET A 247 18.40 4.28 -14.91
N GLY A 248 17.96 4.74 -16.10
CA GLY A 248 17.70 6.16 -16.36
C GLY A 248 16.49 6.66 -15.56
N GLN A 249 16.41 7.98 -15.37
CA GLN A 249 15.16 8.58 -14.87
C GLN A 249 14.10 8.46 -15.96
N PRO A 250 12.85 8.08 -15.61
CA PRO A 250 11.72 8.34 -16.49
C PRO A 250 11.68 9.85 -16.79
N PRO A 251 11.30 10.27 -18.02
CA PRO A 251 11.28 11.68 -18.40
C PRO A 251 10.54 12.49 -17.33
N HIS A 252 11.22 13.50 -16.78
CA HIS A 252 10.72 14.32 -15.68
C HIS A 252 9.36 14.92 -16.03
N THR A 253 8.32 14.31 -15.51
CA THR A 253 7.15 15.07 -15.12
C THR A 253 7.42 15.48 -13.68
N GLN A 254 7.64 16.78 -13.47
CA GLN A 254 7.85 17.38 -12.15
C GLN A 254 6.95 16.70 -11.14
N SER A 255 7.53 16.25 -10.04
CA SER A 255 6.87 15.60 -8.94
C SER A 255 5.49 16.22 -8.72
N ALA A 256 4.47 15.50 -9.15
CA ALA A 256 3.14 15.74 -8.65
C ALA A 256 3.26 15.56 -7.14
N ARG A 257 3.14 16.68 -6.43
CA ARG A 257 3.16 16.77 -4.98
C ARG A 257 2.39 15.60 -4.42
N THR A 258 3.10 14.74 -3.72
CA THR A 258 2.52 13.68 -2.91
C THR A 258 1.51 14.30 -1.96
N GLY A 259 0.29 13.88 -2.09
CA GLY A 259 -0.83 14.39 -1.33
C GLY A 259 -1.47 15.57 -2.05
N ALA A 260 -2.58 15.34 -2.68
CA ALA A 260 -3.58 16.36 -2.88
C ALA A 260 -4.02 16.84 -1.49
N GLU A 261 -3.23 17.73 -0.88
CA GLU A 261 -3.80 18.74 -0.01
C GLU A 261 -4.87 19.37 -0.88
N GLY A 262 -6.14 19.18 -0.51
CA GLY A 262 -7.31 19.53 -1.29
C GLY A 262 -7.10 20.80 -2.10
N SER A 263 -6.75 20.63 -3.37
CA SER A 263 -6.31 21.71 -4.27
C SER A 263 -7.46 22.63 -4.70
N GLY A 264 -8.62 22.47 -4.08
CA GLY A 264 -9.81 23.29 -4.30
C GLY A 264 -10.06 24.28 -3.17
N PRO A 265 -10.98 25.22 -3.37
CA PRO A 265 -11.38 26.21 -2.37
C PRO A 265 -11.78 25.57 -1.03
N LEU A 266 -12.37 24.38 -1.05
CA LEU A 266 -12.75 23.59 0.13
C LEU A 266 -11.55 23.10 0.95
N GLY A 267 -10.40 22.83 0.32
CA GLY A 267 -9.19 22.41 1.02
C GLY A 267 -8.56 23.52 1.88
N THR A 268 -8.89 24.79 1.61
CA THR A 268 -8.36 25.95 2.33
C THR A 268 -9.23 26.40 3.52
N LEU A 269 -10.38 25.74 3.75
CA LEU A 269 -11.27 26.04 4.88
C LEU A 269 -10.68 25.55 6.20
N ASP A 270 -11.04 26.23 7.30
CA ASP A 270 -10.66 25.77 8.65
C ASP A 270 -11.26 24.37 8.91
N PRO A 271 -10.43 23.37 9.24
CA PRO A 271 -10.90 21.99 9.42
C PRO A 271 -11.99 21.83 10.47
N ARG A 272 -12.01 22.67 11.52
CA ARG A 272 -13.03 22.65 12.58
C ARG A 272 -14.39 23.05 12.04
N VAL A 273 -14.44 24.21 11.38
CA VAL A 273 -15.67 24.75 10.78
C VAL A 273 -16.20 23.77 9.74
N LYS A 274 -15.33 23.25 8.91
CA LYS A 274 -15.66 22.28 7.88
C LYS A 274 -16.25 21.02 8.48
N MET A 275 -15.60 20.41 9.47
CA MET A 275 -16.07 19.19 10.12
C MET A 275 -17.46 19.38 10.76
N VAL A 276 -17.65 20.44 11.53
CA VAL A 276 -18.93 20.73 12.17
C VAL A 276 -20.03 20.96 11.13
N THR A 277 -19.75 21.75 10.09
CA THR A 277 -20.74 22.05 9.05
C THR A 277 -21.12 20.81 8.27
N PHE A 278 -20.15 19.95 7.87
CA PHE A 278 -20.47 18.69 7.19
C PHE A 278 -21.25 17.74 8.08
N LEU A 279 -20.91 17.62 9.37
CA LEU A 279 -21.70 16.82 10.32
C LEU A 279 -23.14 17.32 10.41
N VAL A 280 -23.35 18.63 10.56
CA VAL A 280 -24.68 19.23 10.60
C VAL A 280 -25.43 18.92 9.30
N LEU A 281 -24.83 19.10 8.13
CA LEU A 281 -25.45 18.76 6.84
C LEU A 281 -25.80 17.26 6.72
N MET A 282 -24.95 16.38 7.22
CA MET A 282 -25.21 14.93 7.24
C MET A 282 -26.38 14.60 8.17
N PHE A 283 -26.44 15.20 9.38
CA PHE A 283 -27.54 14.96 10.30
C PHE A 283 -28.86 15.53 9.78
N THR A 284 -28.85 16.69 9.13
CA THR A 284 -30.07 17.28 8.55
C THR A 284 -30.61 16.50 7.37
N ALA A 285 -29.79 15.69 6.70
CA ALA A 285 -30.29 14.78 5.69
C ALA A 285 -31.33 13.78 6.26
N PHE A 286 -31.25 13.42 7.54
CA PHE A 286 -32.26 12.56 8.18
C PHE A 286 -33.62 13.25 8.39
N ALA A 287 -33.67 14.58 8.39
CA ALA A 287 -34.91 15.35 8.52
C ALA A 287 -35.65 15.51 7.18
N ILE A 288 -35.05 15.10 6.06
CA ILE A 288 -35.67 15.18 4.73
C ILE A 288 -36.86 14.22 4.67
N SER A 289 -38.07 14.73 4.44
CA SER A 289 -39.31 13.97 4.39
C SER A 289 -39.97 13.99 3.01
N ASN A 290 -39.64 14.93 2.13
CA ASN A 290 -40.27 15.08 0.84
C ASN A 290 -39.26 15.29 -0.33
N ALA A 291 -39.74 15.13 -1.58
CA ALA A 291 -38.92 15.22 -2.78
C ALA A 291 -38.28 16.61 -2.99
N TRP A 292 -38.94 17.69 -2.59
CA TRP A 292 -38.42 19.06 -2.74
C TRP A 292 -37.23 19.31 -1.82
N GLN A 293 -37.33 18.85 -0.57
CA GLN A 293 -36.23 18.90 0.38
C GLN A 293 -35.03 18.06 -0.11
N LEU A 294 -35.29 16.89 -0.69
CA LEU A 294 -34.27 16.03 -1.27
C LEU A 294 -33.58 16.72 -2.48
N GLY A 295 -34.36 17.36 -3.35
CA GLY A 295 -33.85 18.16 -4.48
C GLY A 295 -32.95 19.28 -4.02
N LEU A 296 -33.33 20.01 -2.96
CA LEU A 296 -32.52 21.07 -2.37
C LEU A 296 -31.19 20.53 -1.81
N ALA A 297 -31.22 19.41 -1.08
CA ALA A 297 -30.03 18.76 -0.55
C ALA A 297 -29.10 18.25 -1.65
N ALA A 298 -29.66 17.67 -2.71
CA ALA A 298 -28.90 17.23 -3.89
C ALA A 298 -28.24 18.42 -4.60
N ALA A 299 -28.95 19.54 -4.78
CA ALA A 299 -28.42 20.76 -5.39
C ALA A 299 -27.27 21.36 -4.56
N LEU A 300 -27.41 21.41 -3.22
CA LEU A 300 -26.34 21.85 -2.32
C LEU A 300 -25.11 20.94 -2.46
N THR A 301 -25.31 19.62 -2.41
CA THR A 301 -24.22 18.64 -2.52
C THR A 301 -23.50 18.77 -3.86
N ALA A 302 -24.23 18.91 -4.97
CA ALA A 302 -23.67 19.16 -6.29
C ALA A 302 -22.89 20.48 -6.34
N GLY A 303 -23.40 21.53 -5.72
CA GLY A 303 -22.70 22.83 -5.58
C GLY A 303 -21.40 22.70 -4.80
N ILE A 304 -21.37 21.96 -3.71
CA ILE A 304 -20.17 21.67 -2.91
C ILE A 304 -19.13 20.91 -3.76
N ILE A 305 -19.53 19.90 -4.51
CA ILE A 305 -18.66 19.12 -5.40
C ILE A 305 -18.07 20.03 -6.50
N ALA A 306 -18.90 20.86 -7.11
CA ALA A 306 -18.49 21.79 -8.18
C ALA A 306 -17.49 22.85 -7.66
N VAL A 307 -17.79 23.50 -6.52
CA VAL A 307 -16.88 24.47 -5.86
C VAL A 307 -15.58 23.79 -5.41
N GLY A 308 -15.67 22.56 -4.92
CA GLY A 308 -14.50 21.75 -4.54
C GLY A 308 -13.66 21.29 -5.73
N ARG A 309 -14.15 21.46 -6.96
CA ARG A 309 -13.51 20.92 -8.19
C ARG A 309 -13.21 19.43 -8.10
N LEU A 310 -14.09 18.70 -7.43
CA LEU A 310 -13.94 17.27 -7.21
C LEU A 310 -14.45 16.50 -8.43
N ASN A 311 -13.76 15.42 -8.78
CA ASN A 311 -14.23 14.56 -9.85
C ASN A 311 -15.37 13.64 -9.34
N PRO A 312 -16.63 13.83 -9.80
CA PRO A 312 -17.77 13.06 -9.29
C PRO A 312 -17.63 11.57 -9.58
N LEU A 313 -16.99 11.17 -10.67
CA LEU A 313 -16.77 9.75 -10.99
C LEU A 313 -15.81 9.08 -10.00
N ARG A 314 -14.79 9.79 -9.54
CA ARG A 314 -13.87 9.26 -8.50
C ARG A 314 -14.57 9.12 -7.16
N LEU A 315 -15.39 10.10 -6.78
CA LEU A 315 -16.21 10.04 -5.56
C LEU A 315 -17.17 8.83 -5.59
N LEU A 316 -17.90 8.67 -6.69
CA LEU A 316 -18.80 7.54 -6.88
C LEU A 316 -18.07 6.19 -6.87
N ALA A 317 -16.89 6.13 -7.51
CA ALA A 317 -16.07 4.93 -7.50
C ALA A 317 -15.57 4.57 -6.09
N ALA A 318 -15.23 5.55 -5.25
CA ALA A 318 -14.79 5.35 -3.87
C ALA A 318 -15.90 4.76 -2.99
N VAL A 319 -17.14 5.15 -3.20
CA VAL A 319 -18.29 4.72 -2.38
C VAL A 319 -19.19 3.67 -3.06
N ARG A 320 -18.81 3.19 -4.25
CA ARG A 320 -19.64 2.30 -5.09
C ARG A 320 -20.17 1.05 -4.37
N LEU A 321 -19.35 0.47 -3.48
CA LEU A 321 -19.75 -0.73 -2.73
C LEU A 321 -20.88 -0.43 -1.76
N ILE A 322 -20.79 0.70 -1.06
CA ILE A 322 -21.79 1.15 -0.09
C ILE A 322 -23.07 1.57 -0.83
N LEU A 323 -22.94 2.29 -1.96
CA LEU A 323 -24.08 2.65 -2.81
C LEU A 323 -24.77 1.41 -3.36
N GLY A 324 -24.02 0.38 -3.78
CA GLY A 324 -24.61 -0.91 -4.19
C GLY A 324 -25.44 -1.56 -3.08
N MET A 325 -24.95 -1.54 -1.84
CA MET A 325 -25.66 -2.03 -0.68
C MET A 325 -26.95 -1.22 -0.39
N LEU A 326 -26.90 0.12 -0.60
CA LEU A 326 -28.08 0.98 -0.47
C LEU A 326 -29.15 0.68 -1.52
N VAL A 327 -28.76 0.36 -2.75
CA VAL A 327 -29.71 -0.07 -3.79
C VAL A 327 -30.41 -1.35 -3.39
N VAL A 328 -29.70 -2.33 -2.85
CA VAL A 328 -30.31 -3.56 -2.31
C VAL A 328 -31.27 -3.24 -1.17
N MET A 329 -30.89 -2.36 -0.25
CA MET A 329 -31.75 -1.91 0.86
C MET A 329 -33.01 -1.19 0.35
N GLY A 330 -32.86 -0.35 -0.69
CA GLY A 330 -33.98 0.31 -1.36
C GLY A 330 -34.97 -0.68 -2.00
N LEU A 331 -34.43 -1.70 -2.69
CA LEU A 331 -35.22 -2.80 -3.25
C LEU A 331 -35.99 -3.57 -2.17
N LEU A 332 -35.37 -3.84 -1.02
CA LEU A 332 -36.06 -4.46 0.09
C LEU A 332 -37.20 -3.56 0.61
N ASN A 333 -36.95 -2.25 0.81
CA ASN A 333 -37.98 -1.31 1.23
C ASN A 333 -39.15 -1.22 0.24
N LEU A 334 -38.89 -1.37 -1.06
CA LEU A 334 -39.93 -1.36 -2.10
C LEU A 334 -41.00 -2.44 -1.87
N PHE A 335 -40.63 -3.60 -1.35
CA PHE A 335 -41.53 -4.74 -1.11
C PHE A 335 -42.13 -4.74 0.31
N PHE A 336 -41.43 -4.16 1.29
CA PHE A 336 -41.86 -4.20 2.70
C PHE A 336 -42.64 -2.96 3.13
N ALA A 337 -42.41 -1.80 2.53
CA ALA A 337 -43.14 -0.59 2.85
C ALA A 337 -44.52 -0.64 2.18
N ARG A 338 -45.58 -0.58 3.00
CA ARG A 338 -46.96 -0.63 2.56
C ARG A 338 -47.60 0.75 2.75
N GLY A 339 -48.27 1.27 1.70
CA GLY A 339 -49.01 2.53 1.75
C GLY A 339 -49.39 3.01 0.36
N GLY A 340 -50.56 3.64 0.22
CA GLY A 340 -51.08 4.10 -1.07
C GLY A 340 -51.62 2.99 -1.98
N ASP A 341 -51.79 3.31 -3.26
CA ASP A 341 -52.38 2.40 -4.25
C ASP A 341 -51.41 1.29 -4.64
N VAL A 342 -51.95 0.09 -4.88
CA VAL A 342 -51.18 -1.06 -5.34
C VAL A 342 -50.88 -0.91 -6.83
N LEU A 343 -49.58 -0.79 -7.17
CA LEU A 343 -49.10 -0.70 -8.56
C LEU A 343 -48.92 -2.07 -9.22
N ALA A 344 -48.46 -3.05 -8.43
CA ALA A 344 -48.24 -4.42 -8.89
C ALA A 344 -48.30 -5.38 -7.71
N ALA A 345 -48.90 -6.55 -7.90
CA ALA A 345 -48.97 -7.61 -6.90
C ALA A 345 -48.53 -8.95 -7.51
N TRP A 346 -47.54 -9.59 -6.87
CA TRP A 346 -47.08 -10.93 -7.23
C TRP A 346 -47.11 -11.82 -5.98
N GLY A 347 -48.25 -12.48 -5.77
CA GLY A 347 -48.48 -13.31 -4.58
C GLY A 347 -48.33 -12.50 -3.27
N PRO A 348 -47.42 -12.86 -2.37
CA PRO A 348 -47.19 -12.15 -1.11
C PRO A 348 -46.44 -10.81 -1.27
N LEU A 349 -45.87 -10.55 -2.44
CA LEU A 349 -45.09 -9.34 -2.73
C LEU A 349 -45.96 -8.32 -3.45
N THR A 350 -46.18 -7.15 -2.81
CA THR A 350 -46.96 -6.05 -3.38
C THR A 350 -46.09 -4.80 -3.48
N ILE A 351 -46.09 -4.17 -4.64
CA ILE A 351 -45.44 -2.87 -4.86
C ILE A 351 -46.53 -1.82 -4.78
N THR A 352 -46.35 -0.86 -3.86
CA THR A 352 -47.29 0.24 -3.64
C THR A 352 -46.68 1.58 -3.98
N THR A 353 -47.49 2.59 -4.30
CA THR A 353 -47.00 3.97 -4.57
C THR A 353 -46.22 4.52 -3.38
N GLY A 354 -46.66 4.30 -2.16
CA GLY A 354 -45.97 4.68 -0.95
C GLY A 354 -44.63 3.91 -0.76
N GLY A 355 -44.61 2.62 -1.14
CA GLY A 355 -43.41 1.80 -1.14
C GLY A 355 -42.31 2.36 -2.08
N VAL A 356 -42.71 2.77 -3.30
CA VAL A 356 -41.79 3.40 -4.27
C VAL A 356 -41.24 4.73 -3.74
N GLN A 357 -42.12 5.60 -3.23
CA GLN A 357 -41.72 6.89 -2.66
C GLN A 357 -40.75 6.72 -1.49
N THR A 358 -41.09 5.84 -0.55
CA THR A 358 -40.29 5.56 0.65
C THR A 358 -38.91 4.96 0.26
N ALA A 359 -38.91 3.98 -0.63
CA ALA A 359 -37.69 3.34 -1.09
C ALA A 359 -36.74 4.37 -1.79
N ALA A 360 -37.30 5.19 -2.68
CA ALA A 360 -36.55 6.22 -3.38
C ALA A 360 -35.99 7.28 -2.40
N LEU A 361 -36.84 7.79 -1.50
CA LEU A 361 -36.48 8.83 -0.55
C LEU A 361 -35.38 8.36 0.42
N TYR A 362 -35.52 7.17 1.00
CA TYR A 362 -34.49 6.63 1.90
C TYR A 362 -33.20 6.32 1.19
N THR A 363 -33.23 5.68 0.01
CA THR A 363 -32.04 5.35 -0.74
C THR A 363 -31.26 6.60 -1.14
N LEU A 364 -31.93 7.61 -1.69
CA LEU A 364 -31.29 8.87 -2.10
C LEU A 364 -30.80 9.69 -0.91
N ARG A 365 -31.54 9.74 0.19
CA ARG A 365 -31.14 10.41 1.42
C ARG A 365 -29.85 9.83 2.00
N PHE A 366 -29.77 8.51 2.14
CA PHE A 366 -28.54 7.85 2.61
C PHE A 366 -27.39 7.99 1.61
N ALA A 367 -27.67 7.95 0.29
CA ALA A 367 -26.66 8.20 -0.72
C ALA A 367 -26.06 9.62 -0.59
N LEU A 368 -26.88 10.65 -0.32
CA LEU A 368 -26.40 12.00 -0.07
C LEU A 368 -25.49 12.08 1.16
N VAL A 369 -25.87 11.43 2.27
CA VAL A 369 -25.04 11.37 3.49
C VAL A 369 -23.67 10.78 3.19
N ILE A 370 -23.64 9.65 2.45
CA ILE A 370 -22.40 8.96 2.10
C ILE A 370 -21.53 9.83 1.16
N VAL A 371 -22.14 10.48 0.18
CA VAL A 371 -21.44 11.37 -0.73
C VAL A 371 -20.87 12.59 0.02
N LEU A 372 -21.63 13.21 0.93
CA LEU A 372 -21.12 14.29 1.78
C LEU A 372 -19.93 13.85 2.65
N GLY A 373 -20.01 12.65 3.24
CA GLY A 373 -18.91 12.05 3.99
C GLY A 373 -17.68 11.82 3.11
N ALA A 374 -17.86 11.32 1.89
CA ALA A 374 -16.77 11.14 0.92
C ALA A 374 -16.13 12.47 0.51
N VAL A 375 -16.92 13.51 0.27
CA VAL A 375 -16.44 14.86 -0.01
C VAL A 375 -15.62 15.42 1.16
N MET A 376 -16.08 15.23 2.39
CA MET A 376 -15.34 15.65 3.59
C MET A 376 -13.98 14.94 3.67
N MET A 377 -13.94 13.62 3.45
CA MET A 377 -12.71 12.83 3.50
C MET A 377 -11.73 13.19 2.37
N GLU A 378 -12.21 13.40 1.15
CA GLU A 378 -11.38 13.76 -0.01
C GLU A 378 -10.76 15.16 0.14
N THR A 379 -11.46 16.07 0.83
CA THR A 379 -11.05 17.47 0.98
C THR A 379 -10.33 17.77 2.29
N THR A 380 -10.21 16.82 3.22
CA THR A 380 -9.61 17.02 4.55
C THR A 380 -8.57 15.95 4.82
N THR A 381 -7.32 16.35 5.09
CA THR A 381 -6.28 15.38 5.45
C THR A 381 -6.57 14.74 6.81
N PRO A 382 -6.19 13.48 7.04
CA PRO A 382 -6.38 12.82 8.34
C PRO A 382 -5.76 13.59 9.50
N THR A 383 -4.61 14.24 9.29
CA THR A 383 -3.94 15.07 10.30
C THR A 383 -4.74 16.34 10.62
N ALA A 384 -5.32 17.01 9.61
CA ALA A 384 -6.17 18.17 9.84
C ALA A 384 -7.47 17.79 10.57
N LEU A 385 -7.99 16.59 10.33
CA LEU A 385 -9.16 16.07 11.02
C LEU A 385 -8.87 15.82 12.51
N THR A 386 -7.72 15.23 12.84
CA THR A 386 -7.30 15.02 14.24
C THR A 386 -7.06 16.33 14.98
N ASP A 387 -6.43 17.30 14.33
CA ASP A 387 -6.22 18.62 14.91
C ASP A 387 -7.56 19.33 15.18
N ALA A 388 -8.53 19.20 14.28
CA ALA A 388 -9.89 19.72 14.44
C ALA A 388 -10.59 19.04 15.63
N ILE A 389 -10.55 17.71 15.73
CA ILE A 389 -11.14 16.95 16.84
C ILE A 389 -10.51 17.39 18.16
N GLY A 390 -9.17 17.44 18.24
CA GLY A 390 -8.47 17.89 19.46
C GLY A 390 -8.88 19.30 19.89
N SER A 391 -9.05 20.22 18.92
CA SER A 391 -9.51 21.57 19.21
C SER A 391 -10.97 21.63 19.64
N LEU A 392 -11.85 20.83 19.03
CA LEU A 392 -13.27 20.77 19.39
C LEU A 392 -13.50 20.09 20.75
N LEU A 393 -12.63 19.16 21.13
CA LEU A 393 -12.66 18.53 22.45
C LEU A 393 -12.08 19.43 23.55
N SER A 394 -11.37 20.52 23.20
CA SER A 394 -10.70 21.39 24.18
C SER A 394 -11.60 21.91 25.32
N PRO A 395 -12.91 22.20 25.14
CA PRO A 395 -13.79 22.59 26.25
C PRO A 395 -13.96 21.51 27.34
N LEU A 396 -13.82 20.21 26.96
CA LEU A 396 -13.93 19.09 27.89
C LEU A 396 -12.80 19.04 28.91
N ARG A 397 -11.71 19.82 28.70
CA ARG A 397 -10.63 20.00 29.71
C ARG A 397 -11.18 20.50 31.04
N ARG A 398 -12.27 21.26 31.02
CA ARG A 398 -12.94 21.75 32.24
C ARG A 398 -13.53 20.61 33.08
N PHE A 399 -13.75 19.45 32.48
CA PHE A 399 -14.25 18.24 33.13
C PHE A 399 -13.14 17.22 33.45
N GLY A 400 -11.85 17.64 33.43
CA GLY A 400 -10.72 16.78 33.73
C GLY A 400 -10.27 15.86 32.59
N VAL A 401 -10.81 16.03 31.38
CA VAL A 401 -10.41 15.20 30.22
C VAL A 401 -9.09 15.72 29.63
N HIS A 402 -8.09 14.84 29.50
CA HIS A 402 -6.76 15.14 28.92
C HIS A 402 -6.81 15.21 27.38
N THR A 403 -7.55 16.22 26.86
CA THR A 403 -7.87 16.33 25.43
C THR A 403 -6.64 16.56 24.55
N GLN A 404 -5.56 17.14 25.07
CA GLN A 404 -4.31 17.33 24.32
C GLN A 404 -3.56 16.03 24.11
N GLU A 405 -3.57 15.15 25.09
CA GLU A 405 -2.95 13.82 25.00
C GLU A 405 -3.73 12.95 24.03
N ILE A 406 -5.06 12.95 24.11
CA ILE A 406 -5.92 12.24 23.15
C ILE A 406 -5.64 12.73 21.72
N ALA A 407 -5.56 14.02 21.50
CA ALA A 407 -5.26 14.59 20.18
C ALA A 407 -3.85 14.20 19.70
N LEU A 408 -2.86 14.20 20.59
CA LEU A 408 -1.51 13.76 20.27
C LEU A 408 -1.47 12.29 19.88
N VAL A 409 -2.06 11.41 20.70
CA VAL A 409 -2.11 9.95 20.44
C VAL A 409 -2.80 9.68 19.11
N LEU A 410 -3.94 10.34 18.85
CA LEU A 410 -4.69 10.16 17.61
C LEU A 410 -3.90 10.68 16.39
N SER A 411 -3.26 11.84 16.48
CA SER A 411 -2.41 12.40 15.43
C SER A 411 -1.23 11.48 15.12
N LEU A 412 -0.62 10.92 16.17
CA LEU A 412 0.49 10.00 16.08
C LEU A 412 0.07 8.68 15.43
N ALA A 413 -1.04 8.10 15.90
CA ALA A 413 -1.60 6.86 15.36
C ALA A 413 -1.88 6.99 13.85
N LEU A 414 -2.54 8.07 13.42
CA LEU A 414 -2.84 8.30 12.00
C LEU A 414 -1.58 8.57 11.16
N ARG A 415 -0.54 9.13 11.73
CA ARG A 415 0.74 9.33 11.06
C ARG A 415 1.50 8.02 10.89
N PHE A 416 1.44 7.13 11.89
CA PHE A 416 2.13 5.84 11.84
C PHE A 416 1.40 4.79 11.03
N LEU A 417 0.07 4.85 10.92
CA LEU A 417 -0.73 3.87 10.20
C LEU A 417 -0.24 3.60 8.75
N PRO A 418 0.06 4.62 7.91
CA PRO A 418 0.61 4.39 6.58
C PRO A 418 2.01 3.77 6.60
N THR A 419 2.81 4.04 7.64
CA THR A 419 4.15 3.46 7.80
C THR A 419 4.05 2.00 8.18
N LEU A 420 3.20 1.66 9.15
CA LEU A 420 2.93 0.27 9.54
C LEU A 420 2.35 -0.55 8.38
N ALA A 421 1.43 0.04 7.59
CA ALA A 421 0.90 -0.62 6.41
C ALA A 421 2.00 -0.96 5.39
N ARG A 422 2.92 -0.03 5.12
CA ARG A 422 4.07 -0.29 4.24
C ARG A 422 5.01 -1.37 4.77
N GLU A 423 5.29 -1.36 6.07
CA GLU A 423 6.10 -2.39 6.72
C GLU A 423 5.43 -3.75 6.66
N ALA A 424 4.12 -3.82 6.94
CA ALA A 424 3.36 -5.06 6.81
C ALA A 424 3.39 -5.62 5.39
N HIS A 425 3.23 -4.78 4.37
CA HIS A 425 3.34 -5.20 2.97
C HIS A 425 4.75 -5.71 2.64
N ALA A 426 5.80 -5.03 3.12
CA ALA A 426 7.17 -5.47 2.91
C ALA A 426 7.44 -6.86 3.54
N VAL A 427 6.92 -7.10 4.74
CA VAL A 427 7.01 -8.42 5.40
C VAL A 427 6.23 -9.47 4.61
N ILE A 428 5.01 -9.16 4.15
CA ILE A 428 4.20 -10.06 3.32
C ILE A 428 4.96 -10.43 2.04
N ASP A 429 5.58 -9.47 1.37
CA ASP A 429 6.35 -9.72 0.15
C ASP A 429 7.56 -10.61 0.42
N ALA A 430 8.31 -10.33 1.50
CA ALA A 430 9.45 -11.15 1.89
C ALA A 430 9.07 -12.59 2.23
N GLN A 431 8.00 -12.78 3.01
CA GLN A 431 7.51 -14.13 3.33
C GLN A 431 6.95 -14.85 2.10
N SER A 432 6.29 -14.09 1.21
CA SER A 432 5.82 -14.61 -0.07
C SER A 432 6.99 -15.07 -0.96
N ALA A 433 8.08 -14.32 -1.00
CA ALA A 433 9.30 -14.72 -1.74
C ALA A 433 9.92 -16.01 -1.17
N ARG A 434 9.83 -16.24 0.16
CA ARG A 434 10.27 -17.49 0.83
C ARG A 434 9.23 -18.62 0.76
N GLY A 435 8.19 -18.50 -0.08
CA GLY A 435 7.16 -19.51 -0.30
C GLY A 435 6.03 -19.55 0.74
N GLY A 436 5.96 -18.57 1.64
CA GLY A 436 4.82 -18.38 2.54
C GLY A 436 3.59 -17.93 1.75
N ASP A 437 2.58 -18.78 1.65
CA ASP A 437 1.33 -18.48 0.93
C ASP A 437 0.17 -18.48 1.91
N ILE A 438 -0.46 -17.29 2.10
CA ILE A 438 -1.60 -17.11 3.00
C ILE A 438 -2.90 -17.60 2.36
N GLU A 439 -2.96 -17.55 1.03
CA GLU A 439 -4.20 -17.83 0.29
C GLU A 439 -4.45 -19.32 0.10
N THR A 440 -3.41 -20.16 0.21
CA THR A 440 -3.51 -21.60 -0.14
C THR A 440 -2.94 -22.49 0.96
N GLY A 441 -3.56 -23.66 1.17
CA GLY A 441 -3.08 -24.67 2.08
C GLY A 441 -4.08 -25.04 3.18
N SER A 442 -3.68 -26.01 4.04
CA SER A 442 -4.47 -26.42 5.20
C SER A 442 -4.58 -25.26 6.21
N PRO A 443 -5.60 -25.26 7.09
CA PRO A 443 -5.75 -24.24 8.12
C PRO A 443 -4.48 -24.02 8.97
N ALA A 444 -3.76 -25.11 9.28
CA ALA A 444 -2.50 -25.05 10.03
C ALA A 444 -1.37 -24.34 9.25
N LYS A 445 -1.30 -24.53 7.91
CA LYS A 445 -0.33 -23.81 7.07
C LYS A 445 -0.65 -22.33 6.98
N ARG A 446 -1.93 -21.96 6.87
CA ARG A 446 -2.38 -20.55 6.87
C ARG A 446 -2.07 -19.87 8.20
N LEU A 447 -2.32 -20.55 9.32
CA LEU A 447 -1.99 -20.03 10.64
C LEU A 447 -0.49 -19.76 10.79
N ARG A 448 0.35 -20.69 10.36
CA ARG A 448 1.81 -20.52 10.38
C ARG A 448 2.27 -19.37 9.46
N ALA A 449 1.66 -19.20 8.30
CA ALA A 449 1.95 -18.08 7.42
C ALA A 449 1.52 -16.73 8.05
N LEU A 450 0.39 -16.71 8.78
CA LEU A 450 -0.06 -15.53 9.51
C LEU A 450 0.90 -15.17 10.66
N THR A 451 1.37 -16.14 11.45
CA THR A 451 2.35 -15.87 12.53
C THR A 451 3.66 -15.30 11.97
N ALA A 452 4.12 -15.82 10.81
CA ALA A 452 5.31 -15.31 10.13
C ALA A 452 5.18 -13.84 9.66
N ILE A 453 3.96 -13.29 9.60
CA ILE A 453 3.70 -11.88 9.25
C ILE A 453 3.41 -11.06 10.50
N VAL A 454 2.56 -11.56 11.39
CA VAL A 454 2.09 -10.80 12.57
C VAL A 454 3.25 -10.53 13.54
N VAL A 455 4.10 -11.53 13.80
CA VAL A 455 5.21 -11.38 14.76
C VAL A 455 6.20 -10.29 14.37
N PRO A 456 6.74 -10.23 13.15
CA PRO A 456 7.65 -9.15 12.74
C PRO A 456 7.00 -7.76 12.75
N VAL A 457 5.75 -7.66 12.29
CA VAL A 457 5.01 -6.39 12.27
C VAL A 457 4.79 -5.89 13.70
N PHE A 458 4.41 -6.78 14.61
CA PHE A 458 4.20 -6.43 16.01
C PHE A 458 5.51 -6.01 16.70
N ALA A 459 6.60 -6.79 16.50
CA ALA A 459 7.93 -6.46 17.01
C ALA A 459 8.45 -5.11 16.44
N GLY A 460 8.18 -4.83 15.16
CA GLY A 460 8.47 -3.55 14.52
C GLY A 460 7.71 -2.40 15.18
N THR A 461 6.42 -2.59 15.44
CA THR A 461 5.55 -1.60 16.08
C THR A 461 6.02 -1.27 17.50
N LEU A 462 6.42 -2.27 18.29
CA LEU A 462 6.98 -2.05 19.63
C LEU A 462 8.28 -1.24 19.58
N ARG A 463 9.20 -1.59 18.69
CA ARG A 463 10.45 -0.80 18.51
C ARG A 463 10.17 0.64 18.09
N HIS A 464 9.17 0.88 17.26
CA HIS A 464 8.75 2.25 16.91
C HIS A 464 8.18 3.00 18.10
N ALA A 465 7.41 2.33 18.97
CA ALA A 465 6.88 2.93 20.19
C ALA A 465 8.01 3.32 21.17
N ASP A 466 9.00 2.43 21.37
CA ASP A 466 10.17 2.71 22.21
C ASP A 466 10.99 3.89 21.67
N ASN A 467 11.30 3.89 20.38
CA ASN A 467 12.04 4.98 19.73
C ASN A 467 11.29 6.32 19.84
N LEU A 468 9.97 6.28 19.76
CA LEU A 468 9.14 7.46 19.91
C LEU A 468 9.14 7.96 21.35
N ALA A 469 9.02 7.07 22.34
CA ALA A 469 9.12 7.43 23.77
C ALA A 469 10.46 8.13 24.04
N LEU A 470 11.58 7.53 23.61
CA LEU A 470 12.90 8.15 23.72
C LEU A 470 13.01 9.50 23.01
N ALA A 471 12.38 9.64 21.83
CA ALA A 471 12.38 10.91 21.10
C ALA A 471 11.53 11.99 21.79
N LEU A 472 10.45 11.61 22.46
CA LEU A 472 9.64 12.52 23.26
C LEU A 472 10.38 12.95 24.53
N ASP A 473 11.02 12.02 25.23
CA ASP A 473 11.85 12.31 26.41
C ASP A 473 13.02 13.25 26.05
N ALA A 474 13.71 12.98 24.95
CA ALA A 474 14.81 13.84 24.47
C ALA A 474 14.34 15.25 24.08
N ARG A 475 13.04 15.43 23.82
CA ARG A 475 12.41 16.73 23.54
C ARG A 475 11.74 17.35 24.77
N CYS A 476 12.00 16.82 25.95
CA CYS A 476 11.41 17.25 27.22
C CYS A 476 9.88 17.31 27.15
N TYR A 477 9.27 16.21 26.69
CA TYR A 477 7.83 16.12 26.66
C TYR A 477 7.30 15.94 28.08
N GLU A 478 6.60 16.95 28.62
CA GLU A 478 5.90 16.91 29.91
C GLU A 478 4.39 16.80 29.70
N GLU A 479 3.75 15.89 30.42
CA GLU A 479 2.28 15.77 30.43
C GLU A 479 1.65 17.02 31.08
N GLY A 480 0.54 17.49 30.51
CA GLY A 480 -0.20 18.63 31.06
C GLY A 480 0.40 20.02 30.79
N ALA A 481 1.61 20.15 30.24
CA ALA A 481 2.19 21.44 29.91
C ALA A 481 1.40 22.19 28.84
N HIS A 482 1.25 23.51 29.02
CA HIS A 482 0.60 24.37 28.03
C HIS A 482 1.43 24.44 26.74
N ARG A 483 0.92 23.87 25.65
CA ARG A 483 1.60 23.82 24.36
C ARG A 483 1.02 24.79 23.37
N THR A 484 1.89 25.37 22.57
CA THR A 484 1.54 26.20 21.43
C THR A 484 1.49 25.34 20.17
N HIS A 485 0.48 25.53 19.33
CA HIS A 485 0.40 24.89 18.03
C HIS A 485 1.21 25.68 17.00
N TRP A 486 2.10 25.02 16.26
CA TRP A 486 2.84 25.63 15.14
C TRP A 486 1.90 26.13 14.05
N ARG A 487 0.88 25.35 13.69
CA ARG A 487 -0.18 25.77 12.77
C ARG A 487 -1.40 26.24 13.58
N ARG A 488 -1.53 27.53 13.79
CA ARG A 488 -2.74 28.10 14.43
C ARG A 488 -3.89 28.06 13.44
N MET A 489 -4.95 27.33 13.77
CA MET A 489 -6.20 27.37 13.02
C MET A 489 -6.85 28.74 13.19
N ARG A 490 -7.19 29.41 12.08
CA ARG A 490 -7.83 30.74 12.08
C ARG A 490 -9.04 30.71 11.17
N VAL A 491 -10.19 31.04 11.71
CA VAL A 491 -11.42 31.21 10.95
C VAL A 491 -11.25 32.42 10.03
N ARG A 492 -11.49 32.23 8.73
CA ARG A 492 -11.38 33.23 7.68
C ARG A 492 -12.76 33.60 7.13
N ARG A 493 -12.87 34.70 6.36
CA ARG A 493 -14.14 35.09 5.70
C ARG A 493 -14.75 34.02 4.84
N ARG A 494 -13.93 33.13 4.24
CA ARG A 494 -14.40 31.98 3.43
C ARG A 494 -15.12 30.94 4.28
N ASP A 495 -14.67 30.73 5.51
CA ASP A 495 -15.31 29.80 6.46
C ASP A 495 -16.67 30.33 6.87
N LEU A 496 -16.79 31.64 7.13
CA LEU A 496 -18.05 32.31 7.43
C LEU A 496 -19.03 32.16 6.25
N LEU A 497 -18.56 32.41 5.03
CA LEU A 497 -19.39 32.23 3.83
C LEU A 497 -19.93 30.78 3.73
N PHE A 498 -19.07 29.78 3.96
CA PHE A 498 -19.48 28.38 3.93
C PHE A 498 -20.54 28.07 4.99
N VAL A 499 -20.37 28.56 6.22
CA VAL A 499 -21.36 28.44 7.29
C VAL A 499 -22.66 29.16 6.93
N THR A 500 -22.58 30.38 6.36
CA THR A 500 -23.77 31.14 5.95
C THR A 500 -24.59 30.41 4.90
N VAL A 501 -23.91 29.81 3.90
CA VAL A 501 -24.60 28.98 2.87
C VAL A 501 -25.27 27.76 3.52
N ALA A 502 -24.59 27.08 4.46
CA ALA A 502 -25.18 25.97 5.17
C ALA A 502 -26.39 26.39 6.04
N MET A 503 -26.32 27.55 6.70
CA MET A 503 -27.43 28.09 7.50
C MET A 503 -28.63 28.49 6.62
N LEU A 504 -28.38 29.10 5.46
CA LEU A 504 -29.44 29.40 4.47
C LEU A 504 -30.12 28.12 3.98
N TYR A 505 -29.33 27.08 3.71
CA TYR A 505 -29.87 25.77 3.36
C TYR A 505 -30.76 25.20 4.49
N LEU A 506 -30.31 25.27 5.74
CA LEU A 506 -31.08 24.79 6.90
C LEU A 506 -32.38 25.55 7.04
N PHE A 507 -32.34 26.87 6.89
CA PHE A 507 -33.53 27.71 6.93
C PHE A 507 -34.50 27.35 5.80
N ALA A 508 -34.00 27.19 4.56
CA ALA A 508 -34.80 26.76 3.42
C ALA A 508 -35.43 25.37 3.62
N LEU A 509 -34.66 24.44 4.23
CA LEU A 509 -35.15 23.09 4.54
C LEU A 509 -36.34 23.12 5.54
N MET A 510 -36.26 24.02 6.55
CA MET A 510 -37.33 24.20 7.54
C MET A 510 -38.52 24.98 7.00
N ALA A 511 -38.29 25.89 6.05
CA ALA A 511 -39.36 26.69 5.43
C ALA A 511 -40.18 25.90 4.40
N LEU A 512 -39.66 24.80 3.87
CA LEU A 512 -40.36 23.93 2.95
C LEU A 512 -41.42 23.11 3.74
N PRO A 513 -42.68 23.09 3.28
CA PRO A 513 -43.78 22.47 4.03
C PRO A 513 -43.49 20.99 4.29
N MET A 514 -43.73 20.57 5.54
CA MET A 514 -43.81 19.15 5.88
C MET A 514 -45.14 18.62 5.30
N PRO A 515 -45.13 17.40 4.74
CA PRO A 515 -46.35 16.78 4.20
C PRO A 515 -47.40 16.53 5.27
#